data_f7296124d53154c974d32ae964420ee8
#
_entry.id   f7296124d53154c974d32ae964420ee8
#
_cell.length_a   1.000
_cell.length_b   1.000
_cell.length_c   1.000
_cell.angle_alpha   90.00
_cell.angle_beta   90.00
_cell.angle_gamma   90.00
#
_symmetry.space_group_name_H-M   'P 1'
#
loop_
_entity.id
_entity.type
_entity.pdbx_description
1 polymer ?
#
loop_
_entity_poly.entity_id
_entity_poly.type
_entity_poly.pdbx_seq_one_letter_code
_entity_poly.pdbx_strand_id
1 'polypeptide(L)'
;SETSIIPELEELALKNTSFSNKASGVGGALPATNTGWTVAGMAAQSAGVPLKENLVGGRDHNALGEFKKFLPGAYSLGEILEKQGYNQTFVMGSEASFGGRDKLLTQHGNFNIEDYNYAKKHGKISDDYKVWWGYEDKKLFQFAREEASRLAASDKQFNLQLLTADTHFTDRYLDETCAKTFSNQYDNVHACSSKQVAAFVNWVKSQPFYENTTIIISGDHL
;
A
#
# COMPACT_ATOMS: atom_id res chain seq x y z
N SER A 1 -25.92 13.32 -12.99
CA SER A 1 -24.96 12.26 -12.56
C SER A 1 -23.83 12.96 -11.83
N GLU A 2 -23.58 12.57 -10.60
CA GLU A 2 -22.39 13.04 -9.89
C GLU A 2 -21.14 12.57 -10.67
N THR A 3 -20.23 13.50 -10.92
CA THR A 3 -18.98 13.17 -11.60
C THR A 3 -18.08 12.42 -10.60
N SER A 4 -17.59 11.24 -10.98
CA SER A 4 -16.66 10.48 -10.15
C SER A 4 -15.39 11.29 -9.88
N ILE A 5 -14.89 11.24 -8.66
CA ILE A 5 -13.61 11.84 -8.28
C ILE A 5 -12.42 10.92 -8.57
N ILE A 6 -12.67 9.61 -8.83
CA ILE A 6 -11.65 8.58 -9.06
C ILE A 6 -11.93 7.79 -10.37
N PRO A 7 -12.16 8.46 -11.50
CA PRO A 7 -12.63 7.80 -12.72
C PRO A 7 -11.66 6.72 -13.26
N GLU A 8 -10.36 6.88 -13.06
CA GLU A 8 -9.37 5.92 -13.53
C GLU A 8 -9.43 4.61 -12.73
N LEU A 9 -9.63 4.67 -11.41
CA LEU A 9 -9.83 3.47 -10.58
C LEU A 9 -11.17 2.80 -10.87
N GLU A 10 -12.23 3.57 -11.11
CA GLU A 10 -13.52 3.02 -11.56
C GLU A 10 -13.39 2.29 -12.89
N GLU A 11 -12.67 2.87 -13.86
CA GLU A 11 -12.42 2.22 -15.15
C GLU A 11 -11.66 0.91 -14.97
N LEU A 12 -10.63 0.88 -14.11
CA LEU A 12 -9.91 -0.35 -13.78
C LEU A 12 -10.83 -1.40 -13.17
N ALA A 13 -11.68 -1.01 -12.23
CA ALA A 13 -12.63 -1.92 -11.57
C ALA A 13 -13.68 -2.48 -12.56
N LEU A 14 -14.18 -1.65 -13.48
CA LEU A 14 -15.17 -2.07 -14.49
C LEU A 14 -14.58 -2.99 -15.58
N LYS A 15 -13.31 -2.84 -15.90
CA LYS A 15 -12.62 -3.62 -16.94
C LYS A 15 -11.95 -4.90 -16.44
N ASN A 16 -11.87 -5.08 -15.11
CA ASN A 16 -11.19 -6.22 -14.50
C ASN A 16 -12.08 -6.87 -13.45
N THR A 17 -11.58 -7.90 -12.77
CA THR A 17 -12.28 -8.51 -11.65
C THR A 17 -12.34 -7.51 -10.50
N SER A 18 -13.54 -7.19 -10.04
CA SER A 18 -13.75 -6.31 -8.89
C SER A 18 -14.71 -6.93 -7.88
N PHE A 19 -14.46 -6.64 -6.61
CA PHE A 19 -15.33 -7.03 -5.50
C PHE A 19 -16.06 -5.80 -4.99
N SER A 20 -17.38 -5.90 -4.88
CA SER A 20 -18.24 -4.79 -4.47
C SER A 20 -19.27 -5.27 -3.47
N ASN A 21 -19.52 -4.44 -2.45
CA ASN A 21 -20.63 -4.60 -1.52
C ASN A 21 -21.97 -4.04 -2.07
N LYS A 22 -21.92 -3.46 -3.28
CA LYS A 22 -23.13 -2.93 -3.96
C LYS A 22 -23.66 -3.95 -4.94
N ALA A 23 -24.99 -3.96 -5.12
CA ALA A 23 -25.65 -4.84 -6.09
C ALA A 23 -25.34 -4.47 -7.55
N SER A 24 -24.94 -3.22 -7.81
CA SER A 24 -24.57 -2.73 -9.13
C SER A 24 -23.54 -1.60 -9.03
N GLY A 25 -22.73 -1.42 -10.09
CA GLY A 25 -21.68 -0.40 -10.15
C GLY A 25 -20.42 -0.79 -9.36
N VAL A 26 -19.52 0.17 -9.24
CA VAL A 26 -18.27 0.02 -8.50
C VAL A 26 -18.51 0.32 -7.01
N GLY A 27 -18.03 -0.54 -6.17
CA GLY A 27 -18.02 -0.38 -4.72
C GLY A 27 -16.70 -0.88 -4.15
N GLY A 28 -16.66 -1.19 -2.86
CA GLY A 28 -15.50 -1.76 -2.19
C GLY A 28 -15.90 -2.85 -1.21
N ALA A 29 -14.94 -3.46 -0.57
CA ALA A 29 -15.16 -4.33 0.56
C ALA A 29 -15.67 -3.53 1.77
N LEU A 30 -16.54 -4.13 2.57
CA LEU A 30 -16.88 -3.57 3.88
C LEU A 30 -15.73 -3.86 4.86
N PRO A 31 -15.27 -2.86 5.62
CA PRO A 31 -14.27 -3.11 6.65
C PRO A 31 -14.87 -3.98 7.75
N ALA A 32 -14.15 -5.03 8.13
CA ALA A 32 -14.52 -5.83 9.28
C ALA A 32 -14.19 -5.07 10.60
N THR A 33 -14.79 -5.48 11.69
CA THR A 33 -14.44 -4.95 13.02
C THR A 33 -12.95 -5.15 13.28
N ASN A 34 -12.29 -4.14 13.82
CA ASN A 34 -10.85 -4.14 14.11
C ASN A 34 -9.94 -4.27 12.87
N THR A 35 -10.35 -3.68 11.76
CA THR A 35 -9.51 -3.50 10.55
C THR A 35 -9.40 -2.04 10.11
N GLY A 36 -9.82 -1.10 10.95
CA GLY A 36 -10.01 0.31 10.59
C GLY A 36 -8.77 1.20 10.75
N TRP A 37 -7.56 0.62 10.73
CA TRP A 37 -6.30 1.37 10.64
C TRP A 37 -5.25 0.56 9.86
N THR A 38 -4.23 1.22 9.35
CA THR A 38 -3.32 0.68 8.33
C THR A 38 -2.79 -0.72 8.64
N VAL A 39 -2.14 -0.92 9.80
CA VAL A 39 -1.55 -2.23 10.11
C VAL A 39 -2.61 -3.31 10.32
N ALA A 40 -3.80 -2.94 10.79
CA ALA A 40 -4.92 -3.88 10.94
C ALA A 40 -5.50 -4.27 9.58
N GLY A 41 -5.64 -3.31 8.66
CA GLY A 41 -6.01 -3.59 7.28
C GLY A 41 -5.00 -4.50 6.59
N MET A 42 -3.71 -4.22 6.75
CA MET A 42 -2.62 -5.06 6.21
C MET A 42 -2.66 -6.48 6.78
N ALA A 43 -2.86 -6.66 8.09
CA ALA A 43 -2.98 -7.96 8.72
C ALA A 43 -4.21 -8.72 8.21
N ALA A 44 -5.35 -8.04 8.08
CA ALA A 44 -6.57 -8.64 7.55
C ALA A 44 -6.42 -9.09 6.10
N GLN A 45 -5.78 -8.28 5.25
CA GLN A 45 -5.54 -8.60 3.84
C GLN A 45 -4.51 -9.72 3.65
N SER A 46 -3.47 -9.77 4.49
CA SER A 46 -2.38 -10.75 4.35
C SER A 46 -2.62 -12.07 5.08
N ALA A 47 -3.31 -12.05 6.23
CA ALA A 47 -3.50 -13.23 7.09
C ALA A 47 -4.98 -13.58 7.35
N GLY A 48 -5.94 -12.76 6.87
CA GLY A 48 -7.36 -13.00 7.06
C GLY A 48 -7.85 -12.86 8.51
N VAL A 49 -7.11 -12.14 9.36
CA VAL A 49 -7.43 -11.96 10.78
C VAL A 49 -7.53 -10.49 11.15
N PRO A 50 -8.54 -10.08 11.93
CA PRO A 50 -8.62 -8.74 12.48
C PRO A 50 -7.64 -8.57 13.66
N LEU A 51 -7.17 -7.35 13.88
CA LEU A 51 -6.40 -7.01 15.07
C LEU A 51 -7.32 -6.60 16.21
N LYS A 52 -7.14 -7.18 17.38
CA LYS A 52 -7.89 -6.79 18.58
C LYS A 52 -7.26 -5.54 19.21
N GLU A 53 -7.99 -4.44 19.24
CA GLU A 53 -7.52 -3.15 19.79
C GLU A 53 -7.08 -3.22 21.25
N ASN A 54 -7.72 -4.07 22.06
CA ASN A 54 -7.52 -4.14 23.50
C ASN A 54 -6.51 -5.20 23.95
N LEU A 55 -5.58 -5.57 23.11
CA LEU A 55 -4.57 -6.58 23.47
C LEU A 55 -3.69 -6.15 24.65
N VAL A 56 -3.63 -4.85 24.99
CA VAL A 56 -2.73 -4.32 26.01
C VAL A 56 -3.34 -3.10 26.74
N GLY A 57 -4.32 -3.32 27.59
CA GLY A 57 -4.67 -2.40 28.67
C GLY A 57 -4.81 -0.90 28.33
N GLY A 58 -5.50 -0.54 27.25
CA GLY A 58 -5.74 0.86 26.87
C GLY A 58 -4.57 1.57 26.19
N ARG A 59 -3.58 0.85 25.68
CA ARG A 59 -2.51 1.43 24.86
C ARG A 59 -3.02 1.78 23.44
N ASP A 60 -2.34 2.78 22.86
CA ASP A 60 -2.53 3.15 21.46
C ASP A 60 -2.42 1.91 20.54
N HIS A 61 -3.38 1.76 19.63
CA HIS A 61 -3.40 0.68 18.63
C HIS A 61 -2.15 0.66 17.74
N ASN A 62 -1.41 1.77 17.64
CA ASN A 62 -0.12 1.84 16.96
C ASN A 62 1.07 1.33 17.80
N ALA A 63 0.88 1.07 19.11
CA ALA A 63 1.92 0.52 19.98
C ALA A 63 2.30 -0.95 19.67
N LEU A 64 1.64 -1.58 18.70
CA LEU A 64 1.98 -2.95 18.26
C LEU A 64 3.43 -3.07 17.77
N GLY A 65 4.05 -1.97 17.34
CA GLY A 65 5.47 -1.90 17.02
C GLY A 65 6.42 -2.15 18.21
N GLU A 66 5.95 -2.04 19.43
CA GLU A 66 6.74 -2.29 20.65
C GLU A 66 6.93 -3.79 20.95
N PHE A 67 6.07 -4.66 20.42
CA PHE A 67 6.16 -6.09 20.68
C PHE A 67 7.32 -6.73 19.90
N LYS A 68 7.99 -7.68 20.52
CA LYS A 68 9.06 -8.46 19.87
C LYS A 68 8.52 -9.37 18.76
N LYS A 69 7.32 -9.90 18.95
CA LYS A 69 6.63 -10.77 17.96
C LYS A 69 5.30 -10.15 17.60
N PHE A 70 5.05 -10.05 16.32
CA PHE A 70 3.79 -9.57 15.76
C PHE A 70 2.94 -10.77 15.32
N LEU A 71 1.72 -10.90 15.86
CA LEU A 71 0.76 -11.97 15.50
C LEU A 71 1.38 -13.40 15.39
N PRO A 72 2.08 -13.91 16.40
CA PRO A 72 2.87 -15.15 16.25
C PRO A 72 2.04 -16.40 15.94
N GLY A 73 0.71 -16.34 16.04
CA GLY A 73 -0.20 -17.45 15.72
C GLY A 73 -0.86 -17.31 14.36
N ALA A 74 -0.64 -16.21 13.62
CA ALA A 74 -1.21 -16.02 12.30
C ALA A 74 -0.29 -16.60 11.21
N TYR A 75 -0.86 -17.03 10.11
CA TYR A 75 -0.15 -17.52 8.93
C TYR A 75 -0.58 -16.69 7.72
N SER A 76 0.36 -16.03 7.08
CA SER A 76 0.09 -15.00 6.07
C SER A 76 0.37 -15.48 4.64
N LEU A 77 -0.18 -14.77 3.66
CA LEU A 77 0.17 -14.92 2.26
C LEU A 77 1.69 -14.73 2.05
N GLY A 78 2.31 -13.78 2.76
CA GLY A 78 3.76 -13.56 2.70
C GLY A 78 4.57 -14.80 3.05
N GLU A 79 4.18 -15.54 4.10
CA GLU A 79 4.85 -16.79 4.49
C GLU A 79 4.63 -17.91 3.45
N ILE A 80 3.46 -17.94 2.81
CA ILE A 80 3.18 -18.88 1.72
C ILE A 80 4.12 -18.60 0.54
N LEU A 81 4.23 -17.34 0.13
CA LEU A 81 5.07 -16.94 -1.00
C LEU A 81 6.56 -17.09 -0.68
N GLU A 82 6.99 -16.80 0.55
CA GLU A 82 8.37 -17.06 0.99
C GLU A 82 8.73 -18.54 0.84
N LYS A 83 7.86 -19.46 1.28
CA LYS A 83 8.07 -20.91 1.14
C LYS A 83 8.12 -21.37 -0.32
N GLN A 84 7.48 -20.64 -1.22
CA GLN A 84 7.56 -20.86 -2.66
C GLN A 84 8.78 -20.19 -3.33
N GLY A 85 9.64 -19.55 -2.54
CA GLY A 85 10.88 -18.95 -3.03
C GLY A 85 10.74 -17.58 -3.67
N TYR A 86 9.62 -16.90 -3.45
CA TYR A 86 9.40 -15.53 -3.95
C TYR A 86 10.36 -14.54 -3.29
N ASN A 87 10.88 -13.61 -4.08
CA ASN A 87 11.46 -12.38 -3.55
C ASN A 87 10.33 -11.44 -3.16
N GLN A 88 10.34 -10.92 -1.93
CA GLN A 88 9.28 -10.05 -1.45
C GLN A 88 9.83 -8.70 -1.04
N THR A 89 9.26 -7.62 -1.58
CA THR A 89 9.61 -6.23 -1.23
C THR A 89 8.36 -5.45 -0.91
N PHE A 90 8.46 -4.62 0.12
CA PHE A 90 7.44 -3.65 0.49
C PHE A 90 8.00 -2.24 0.39
N VAL A 91 7.34 -1.37 -0.38
CA VAL A 91 7.75 0.02 -0.61
C VAL A 91 6.72 0.97 -0.02
N MET A 92 7.19 1.96 0.75
CA MET A 92 6.32 2.97 1.34
C MET A 92 7.07 4.29 1.59
N GLY A 93 6.36 5.41 1.50
CA GLY A 93 6.95 6.74 1.68
C GLY A 93 7.19 7.14 3.15
N SER A 94 6.64 6.45 4.12
CA SER A 94 6.79 6.72 5.55
C SER A 94 7.66 5.67 6.26
N GLU A 95 7.90 5.85 7.56
CA GLU A 95 8.69 4.89 8.35
C GLU A 95 7.89 3.61 8.61
N ALA A 96 8.44 2.46 8.26
CA ALA A 96 7.79 1.17 8.41
C ALA A 96 7.64 0.71 9.87
N SER A 97 8.43 1.25 10.78
CA SER A 97 8.34 0.95 12.22
C SER A 97 7.05 1.45 12.87
N PHE A 98 6.42 2.49 12.30
CA PHE A 98 5.16 3.01 12.80
C PHE A 98 4.06 1.94 12.75
N GLY A 99 3.39 1.70 13.87
CA GLY A 99 2.35 0.68 14.00
C GLY A 99 2.84 -0.77 13.91
N GLY A 100 4.15 -1.01 13.77
CA GLY A 100 4.73 -2.35 13.67
C GLY A 100 4.62 -3.00 12.29
N ARG A 101 4.43 -2.20 11.23
CA ARG A 101 4.35 -2.68 9.85
C ARG A 101 5.60 -3.44 9.40
N ASP A 102 6.78 -2.97 9.82
CA ASP A 102 8.05 -3.65 9.62
C ASP A 102 8.06 -5.05 10.22
N LYS A 103 7.56 -5.21 11.43
CA LYS A 103 7.49 -6.51 12.12
C LYS A 103 6.47 -7.44 11.50
N LEU A 104 5.29 -6.92 11.13
CA LEU A 104 4.31 -7.70 10.39
C LEU A 104 4.94 -8.31 9.14
N LEU A 105 5.59 -7.50 8.33
CA LEU A 105 6.10 -7.92 7.02
C LEU A 105 7.36 -8.78 7.12
N THR A 106 8.30 -8.42 8.00
CA THR A 106 9.55 -9.20 8.13
C THR A 106 9.34 -10.53 8.82
N GLN A 107 8.39 -10.62 9.78
CA GLN A 107 8.10 -11.86 10.52
C GLN A 107 7.11 -12.78 9.77
N HIS A 108 6.30 -12.22 8.87
CA HIS A 108 5.28 -12.94 8.11
C HIS A 108 5.55 -12.91 6.60
N GLY A 109 6.78 -13.24 6.19
CA GLY A 109 7.13 -13.36 4.78
C GLY A 109 8.49 -12.82 4.40
N ASN A 110 9.30 -12.40 5.40
CA ASN A 110 10.71 -11.98 5.20
C ASN A 110 10.87 -10.91 4.11
N PHE A 111 9.98 -9.92 4.12
CA PHE A 111 10.00 -8.84 3.15
C PHE A 111 11.26 -7.96 3.30
N ASN A 112 11.85 -7.58 2.18
CA ASN A 112 12.72 -6.42 2.11
C ASN A 112 11.87 -5.15 2.29
N ILE A 113 12.28 -4.26 3.19
CA ILE A 113 11.54 -3.02 3.49
C ILE A 113 12.27 -1.84 2.85
N GLU A 114 11.62 -1.20 1.90
CA GLU A 114 12.08 0.02 1.24
C GLU A 114 11.21 1.21 1.68
N ASP A 115 11.41 1.66 2.90
CA ASP A 115 10.71 2.76 3.53
C ASP A 115 11.46 4.10 3.38
N TYR A 116 10.96 5.13 4.06
CA TYR A 116 11.58 6.46 4.09
C TYR A 116 13.05 6.43 4.54
N ASN A 117 13.36 5.66 5.58
CA ASN A 117 14.73 5.55 6.10
C ASN A 117 15.64 4.77 5.12
N TYR A 118 15.10 3.75 4.47
CA TYR A 118 15.79 3.05 3.39
C TYR A 118 16.14 4.00 2.24
N ALA A 119 15.18 4.83 1.80
CA ALA A 119 15.40 5.76 0.70
C ALA A 119 16.51 6.78 0.99
N LYS A 120 16.57 7.30 2.21
CA LYS A 120 17.68 8.15 2.66
C LYS A 120 19.01 7.41 2.66
N LYS A 121 19.05 6.28 3.33
CA LYS A 121 20.27 5.46 3.47
C LYS A 121 20.90 5.07 2.13
N HIS A 122 20.07 4.89 1.11
CA HIS A 122 20.51 4.49 -0.23
C HIS A 122 20.62 5.67 -1.21
N GLY A 123 20.51 6.91 -0.73
CA GLY A 123 20.68 8.11 -1.55
C GLY A 123 19.58 8.32 -2.60
N LYS A 124 18.40 7.67 -2.45
CA LYS A 124 17.24 7.88 -3.31
C LYS A 124 16.60 9.24 -3.09
N ILE A 125 16.73 9.76 -1.86
CA ILE A 125 16.37 11.11 -1.43
C ILE A 125 17.47 11.68 -0.56
N SER A 126 17.56 13.01 -0.44
CA SER A 126 18.52 13.66 0.48
C SER A 126 18.10 13.45 1.95
N ASP A 127 19.07 13.59 2.86
CA ASP A 127 18.84 13.35 4.30
C ASP A 127 17.81 14.32 4.91
N ASP A 128 17.72 15.53 4.39
CA ASP A 128 16.77 16.57 4.80
C ASP A 128 15.44 16.50 4.06
N TYR A 129 15.31 15.63 3.04
CA TYR A 129 14.06 15.48 2.31
C TYR A 129 12.95 14.95 3.19
N LYS A 130 11.90 15.72 3.33
CA LYS A 130 10.69 15.30 4.03
C LYS A 130 9.48 16.03 3.46
N VAL A 131 8.56 15.27 2.93
CA VAL A 131 7.27 15.72 2.46
C VAL A 131 6.20 14.86 3.12
N TRP A 132 5.27 15.49 3.84
CA TRP A 132 4.19 14.80 4.52
C TRP A 132 4.72 13.77 5.56
N TRP A 133 4.47 12.48 5.36
CA TRP A 133 4.93 11.40 6.26
C TRP A 133 6.36 10.92 5.97
N GLY A 134 6.99 11.46 4.94
CA GLY A 134 8.34 11.06 4.52
C GLY A 134 8.62 11.48 3.09
N TYR A 135 8.28 10.66 2.08
CA TYR A 135 8.21 11.08 0.67
C TYR A 135 6.82 10.75 0.09
N GLU A 136 6.41 11.54 -0.90
CA GLU A 136 5.10 11.53 -1.54
C GLU A 136 4.90 10.32 -2.47
N ASP A 137 3.64 10.01 -2.80
CA ASP A 137 3.26 8.87 -3.63
C ASP A 137 3.85 8.91 -5.05
N LYS A 138 4.13 10.09 -5.58
CA LYS A 138 4.83 10.24 -6.87
C LYS A 138 6.21 9.58 -6.85
N LYS A 139 7.00 9.80 -5.79
CA LYS A 139 8.28 9.10 -5.58
C LYS A 139 8.09 7.63 -5.25
N LEU A 140 7.06 7.29 -4.49
CA LEU A 140 6.71 5.91 -4.22
C LEU A 140 6.58 5.11 -5.53
N PHE A 141 5.79 5.60 -6.47
CA PHE A 141 5.58 4.93 -7.75
C PHE A 141 6.84 4.94 -8.64
N GLN A 142 7.69 5.97 -8.53
CA GLN A 142 9.00 5.95 -9.19
C GLN A 142 9.87 4.81 -8.64
N PHE A 143 10.04 4.74 -7.33
CA PHE A 143 10.87 3.71 -6.68
C PHE A 143 10.29 2.31 -6.87
N ALA A 144 8.96 2.20 -6.88
CA ALA A 144 8.29 0.94 -7.17
C ALA A 144 8.57 0.42 -8.59
N ARG A 145 8.67 1.30 -9.60
CA ARG A 145 9.08 0.90 -10.96
C ARG A 145 10.52 0.41 -11.01
N GLU A 146 11.42 1.10 -10.31
CA GLU A 146 12.82 0.71 -10.20
C GLU A 146 12.95 -0.68 -9.55
N GLU A 147 12.24 -0.88 -8.44
CA GLU A 147 12.27 -2.15 -7.70
C GLU A 147 11.59 -3.28 -8.48
N ALA A 148 10.44 -3.05 -9.12
CA ALA A 148 9.79 -4.05 -9.97
C ALA A 148 10.71 -4.49 -11.12
N SER A 149 11.42 -3.55 -11.75
CA SER A 149 12.37 -3.85 -12.82
C SER A 149 13.56 -4.66 -12.29
N ARG A 150 14.07 -4.33 -11.11
CA ARG A 150 15.15 -5.08 -10.45
C ARG A 150 14.72 -6.50 -10.09
N LEU A 151 13.52 -6.65 -9.52
CA LEU A 151 12.96 -7.97 -9.16
C LEU A 151 12.71 -8.82 -10.40
N ALA A 152 12.14 -8.24 -11.45
CA ALA A 152 11.87 -8.94 -12.71
C ALA A 152 13.13 -9.38 -13.46
N ALA A 153 14.29 -8.71 -13.22
CA ALA A 153 15.57 -9.12 -13.78
C ALA A 153 16.20 -10.33 -13.07
N SER A 154 15.59 -10.79 -11.96
CA SER A 154 16.04 -11.99 -11.27
C SER A 154 15.32 -13.24 -11.82
N ASP A 155 15.91 -14.42 -11.63
CA ASP A 155 15.32 -15.71 -12.02
C ASP A 155 14.19 -16.18 -11.06
N LYS A 156 13.81 -15.34 -10.09
CA LYS A 156 12.81 -15.68 -9.08
C LYS A 156 11.51 -14.93 -9.29
N GLN A 157 10.41 -15.59 -8.99
CA GLN A 157 9.13 -14.91 -8.84
C GLN A 157 9.20 -13.87 -7.72
N PHE A 158 8.38 -12.84 -7.81
CA PHE A 158 8.39 -11.78 -6.81
C PHE A 158 7.00 -11.35 -6.38
N ASN A 159 6.93 -10.79 -5.18
CA ASN A 159 5.78 -10.10 -4.63
C ASN A 159 6.23 -8.67 -4.25
N LEU A 160 5.70 -7.68 -4.94
CA LEU A 160 5.94 -6.27 -4.65
C LEU A 160 4.66 -5.67 -4.09
N GLN A 161 4.74 -5.18 -2.86
CA GLN A 161 3.63 -4.48 -2.21
C GLN A 161 3.96 -3.00 -2.03
N LEU A 162 2.97 -2.15 -2.26
CA LEU A 162 3.08 -0.70 -2.14
C LEU A 162 2.03 -0.21 -1.15
N LEU A 163 2.39 0.77 -0.33
CA LEU A 163 1.44 1.50 0.52
C LEU A 163 1.54 2.99 0.21
N THR A 164 0.48 3.55 -0.36
CA THR A 164 0.35 4.99 -0.60
C THR A 164 0.03 5.73 0.70
N ALA A 165 0.43 7.00 0.79
CA ALA A 165 0.25 7.81 1.99
C ALA A 165 -0.39 9.19 1.74
N ASP A 166 -0.39 9.71 0.52
CA ASP A 166 -0.86 11.07 0.24
C ASP A 166 -2.34 11.26 0.58
N THR A 167 -3.15 10.19 0.53
CA THR A 167 -4.57 10.21 0.91
C THR A 167 -4.82 10.12 2.41
N HIS A 168 -3.78 9.95 3.25
CA HIS A 168 -3.93 9.82 4.70
C HIS A 168 -4.48 11.11 5.33
N PHE A 169 -5.39 11.00 6.29
CA PHE A 169 -5.84 12.12 7.11
C PHE A 169 -4.73 12.50 8.15
N THR A 170 -4.62 13.71 8.78
CA THR A 170 -5.46 14.87 8.55
C THR A 170 -4.98 15.57 7.26
N ASP A 171 -5.35 16.61 6.81
CA ASP A 171 -4.87 17.54 5.78
C ASP A 171 -4.49 16.94 4.41
N ARG A 172 -4.12 15.67 4.30
CA ARG A 172 -3.72 14.97 3.07
C ARG A 172 -2.70 15.77 2.24
N TYR A 173 -1.85 15.09 1.50
CA TYR A 173 -0.87 15.77 0.65
C TYR A 173 -1.31 15.80 -0.81
N LEU A 174 -1.39 16.99 -1.38
CA LEU A 174 -1.61 17.18 -2.81
C LEU A 174 -0.28 17.53 -3.47
N ASP A 175 0.27 16.61 -4.26
CA ASP A 175 1.47 16.86 -5.06
C ASP A 175 1.26 18.07 -6.00
N GLU A 176 2.28 18.90 -6.14
CA GLU A 176 2.22 20.14 -6.93
C GLU A 176 1.91 19.91 -8.42
N THR A 177 2.18 18.71 -8.91
CA THR A 177 1.89 18.33 -10.31
C THR A 177 0.45 17.86 -10.52
N CYS A 178 -0.33 17.74 -9.44
CA CYS A 178 -1.73 17.34 -9.51
C CYS A 178 -2.65 18.54 -9.75
N ALA A 179 -3.66 18.34 -10.59
CA ALA A 179 -4.65 19.36 -10.87
C ALA A 179 -5.54 19.64 -9.65
N LYS A 180 -5.86 20.91 -9.41
CA LYS A 180 -6.86 21.35 -8.43
C LYS A 180 -8.20 21.55 -9.14
N THR A 181 -8.90 20.44 -9.40
CA THR A 181 -10.15 20.44 -10.16
C THR A 181 -11.39 20.66 -9.27
N PHE A 182 -11.30 20.20 -8.03
CA PHE A 182 -12.39 20.25 -7.06
C PHE A 182 -12.15 21.35 -6.03
N SER A 183 -13.22 21.87 -5.45
CA SER A 183 -13.14 22.89 -4.38
C SER A 183 -12.56 22.32 -3.07
N ASN A 184 -12.73 21.04 -2.84
CA ASN A 184 -12.25 20.33 -1.67
C ASN A 184 -10.87 19.70 -1.97
N GLN A 185 -9.88 19.94 -1.13
CA GLN A 185 -8.55 19.34 -1.27
C GLN A 185 -8.59 17.80 -1.20
N TYR A 186 -9.44 17.25 -0.37
CA TYR A 186 -9.61 15.80 -0.25
C TYR A 186 -9.92 15.14 -1.60
N ASP A 187 -10.87 15.71 -2.34
CA ASP A 187 -11.27 15.20 -3.65
C ASP A 187 -10.14 15.34 -4.67
N ASN A 188 -9.37 16.42 -4.62
CA ASN A 188 -8.21 16.62 -5.49
C ASN A 188 -7.10 15.59 -5.21
N VAL A 189 -6.85 15.25 -3.94
CA VAL A 189 -5.86 14.23 -3.56
C VAL A 189 -6.30 12.85 -4.02
N HIS A 190 -7.57 12.48 -3.84
CA HIS A 190 -8.09 11.21 -4.34
C HIS A 190 -8.07 11.12 -5.86
N ALA A 191 -8.42 12.19 -6.56
CA ALA A 191 -8.31 12.25 -8.02
C ALA A 191 -6.87 12.11 -8.50
N CYS A 192 -5.93 12.71 -7.79
CA CYS A 192 -4.50 12.56 -8.09
C CYS A 192 -4.04 11.11 -7.86
N SER A 193 -4.37 10.53 -6.72
CA SER A 193 -4.05 9.13 -6.39
C SER A 193 -4.62 8.15 -7.43
N SER A 194 -5.87 8.36 -7.86
CA SER A 194 -6.49 7.56 -8.92
C SER A 194 -5.66 7.55 -10.20
N LYS A 195 -5.20 8.72 -10.66
CA LYS A 195 -4.34 8.86 -11.84
C LYS A 195 -2.98 8.20 -11.65
N GLN A 196 -2.36 8.37 -10.50
CA GLN A 196 -1.04 7.80 -10.19
C GLN A 196 -1.09 6.28 -10.15
N VAL A 197 -2.10 5.68 -9.50
CA VAL A 197 -2.31 4.23 -9.47
C VAL A 197 -2.55 3.69 -10.88
N ALA A 198 -3.45 4.31 -11.65
CA ALA A 198 -3.72 3.88 -13.02
C ALA A 198 -2.48 4.00 -13.93
N ALA A 199 -1.69 5.05 -13.77
CA ALA A 199 -0.43 5.22 -14.50
C ALA A 199 0.59 4.14 -14.15
N PHE A 200 0.66 3.73 -12.88
CA PHE A 200 1.52 2.63 -12.45
C PHE A 200 1.03 1.29 -13.02
N VAL A 201 -0.26 1.00 -12.96
CA VAL A 201 -0.86 -0.21 -13.56
C VAL A 201 -0.58 -0.26 -15.07
N ASN A 202 -0.77 0.84 -15.79
CA ASN A 202 -0.50 0.90 -17.23
C ASN A 202 0.99 0.70 -17.54
N TRP A 203 1.88 1.21 -16.69
CA TRP A 203 3.30 0.92 -16.81
C TRP A 203 3.59 -0.56 -16.61
N VAL A 204 3.04 -1.22 -15.58
CA VAL A 204 3.19 -2.67 -15.36
C VAL A 204 2.70 -3.44 -16.56
N LYS A 205 1.53 -3.06 -17.15
CA LYS A 205 0.98 -3.70 -18.33
C LYS A 205 1.89 -3.59 -19.58
N SER A 206 2.76 -2.60 -19.63
CA SER A 206 3.73 -2.45 -20.72
C SER A 206 5.02 -3.24 -20.52
N GLN A 207 5.19 -3.90 -19.38
CA GLN A 207 6.43 -4.64 -19.08
C GLN A 207 6.39 -6.08 -19.57
N PRO A 208 7.53 -6.67 -19.96
CA PRO A 208 7.59 -8.07 -20.42
C PRO A 208 7.07 -9.09 -19.39
N PHE A 209 7.16 -8.77 -18.09
CA PHE A 209 6.72 -9.67 -17.03
C PHE A 209 5.20 -9.63 -16.78
N TYR A 210 4.46 -8.74 -17.45
CA TYR A 210 3.03 -8.53 -17.17
C TYR A 210 2.17 -9.78 -17.40
N GLU A 211 2.46 -10.57 -18.43
CA GLU A 211 1.66 -11.76 -18.77
C GLU A 211 1.57 -12.78 -17.62
N ASN A 212 2.56 -12.78 -16.71
CA ASN A 212 2.63 -13.65 -15.55
C ASN A 212 2.43 -12.88 -14.22
N THR A 213 1.80 -11.70 -14.29
CA THR A 213 1.63 -10.81 -13.13
C THR A 213 0.17 -10.67 -12.74
N THR A 214 -0.13 -10.90 -11.48
CA THR A 214 -1.42 -10.52 -10.87
C THR A 214 -1.27 -9.17 -10.18
N ILE A 215 -2.14 -8.22 -10.50
CA ILE A 215 -2.20 -6.90 -9.85
C ILE A 215 -3.43 -6.89 -8.94
N ILE A 216 -3.23 -6.53 -7.67
CA ILE A 216 -4.30 -6.37 -6.68
C ILE A 216 -4.28 -4.93 -6.20
N ILE A 217 -5.44 -4.27 -6.24
CA ILE A 217 -5.62 -2.90 -5.73
C ILE A 217 -6.71 -2.95 -4.67
N SER A 218 -6.41 -2.45 -3.48
CA SER A 218 -7.36 -2.37 -2.37
C SER A 218 -7.13 -1.11 -1.55
N GLY A 219 -8.18 -0.60 -0.89
CA GLY A 219 -7.99 0.31 0.23
C GLY A 219 -7.48 -0.47 1.45
N ASP A 220 -6.68 0.18 2.28
CA ASP A 220 -6.24 -0.42 3.55
C ASP A 220 -7.33 -0.31 4.62
N HIS A 221 -7.98 0.84 4.72
CA HIS A 221 -9.16 1.11 5.57
C HIS A 221 -9.91 2.36 5.09
N LEU A 222 -11.01 2.72 5.79
CA LEU A 222 -11.79 3.93 5.57
C LEU A 222 -11.20 5.15 6.30
#